data_340022e9cd7fd3845f331fd3d29e4d54
#
_entry.id   340022e9cd7fd3845f331fd3d29e4d54
#
_cell.length_a   1.000
_cell.length_b   1.000
_cell.length_c   1.000
_cell.angle_alpha   90.00
_cell.angle_beta   90.00
_cell.angle_gamma   90.00
#
_symmetry.space_group_name_H-M   'P 1'
#
loop_
_entity.id
_entity.type
_entity.pdbx_description
1 polymer ?
#
loop_
_entity_poly.entity_id
_entity_poly.type
_entity_poly.pdbx_seq_one_letter_code
_entity_poly.pdbx_strand_id
1 'polypeptide(L)'
;MKQLKITKFPALDYAGNEAFNTLSTNLSFAGENIKKIMLTSCHASEGKSYLSMNLSRTLAQRGKRVALVDADLRRSMINSVYGVRFEYDKSSGNGLSHFLAGMVGMDEVIYQTD
;
A
#
# COMPACT_ATOMS: atom_id res chain seq x y z
N MET A 1 -9.44 -14.01 -4.87
CA MET A 1 -8.80 -12.69 -4.88
C MET A 1 -7.69 -12.70 -5.92
N LYS A 2 -7.64 -11.67 -6.75
CA LYS A 2 -6.61 -11.57 -7.79
C LYS A 2 -5.24 -11.36 -7.17
N GLN A 3 -4.19 -11.85 -7.83
CA GLN A 3 -2.81 -11.74 -7.36
C GLN A 3 -2.05 -10.69 -8.14
N LEU A 4 -1.12 -10.03 -7.47
CA LEU A 4 -0.14 -9.17 -8.10
C LEU A 4 1.23 -9.39 -7.47
N LYS A 5 2.27 -8.97 -8.17
CA LYS A 5 3.65 -8.98 -7.65
C LYS A 5 4.22 -7.58 -7.61
N ILE A 6 4.91 -7.27 -6.54
CA ILE A 6 5.71 -6.05 -6.40
C ILE A 6 7.15 -6.43 -6.71
N THR A 7 7.68 -5.95 -7.83
CA THR A 7 8.99 -6.38 -8.33
C THR A 7 10.13 -5.46 -7.95
N LYS A 8 9.84 -4.23 -7.51
CA LYS A 8 10.84 -3.21 -7.18
C LYS A 8 10.60 -2.64 -5.79
N PHE A 9 10.60 -3.50 -4.78
CA PHE A 9 10.49 -3.05 -3.41
C PHE A 9 11.91 -2.86 -2.83
N PRO A 10 12.38 -1.61 -2.64
CA PRO A 10 13.72 -1.39 -2.14
C PRO A 10 13.92 -1.97 -0.74
N ALA A 11 15.06 -2.59 -0.51
CA ALA A 11 15.43 -2.99 0.83
C ALA A 11 15.74 -1.73 1.66
N LEU A 12 15.26 -1.71 2.91
CA LEU A 12 15.63 -0.67 3.86
C LEU A 12 16.97 -1.01 4.50
N ASP A 13 17.77 0.01 4.79
CA ASP A 13 18.94 -0.14 5.64
C ASP A 13 18.53 -0.40 7.11
N TYR A 14 19.50 -0.61 7.98
CA TYR A 14 19.22 -0.86 9.40
C TYR A 14 18.43 0.28 10.04
N ALA A 15 18.84 1.53 9.79
CA ALA A 15 18.17 2.70 10.36
C ALA A 15 16.73 2.83 9.85
N GLY A 16 16.48 2.58 8.57
CA GLY A 16 15.14 2.58 7.99
C GLY A 16 14.25 1.49 8.59
N ASN A 17 14.75 0.26 8.72
CA ASN A 17 14.02 -0.82 9.35
C ASN A 17 13.65 -0.50 10.81
N GLU A 18 14.59 0.04 11.58
CA GLU A 18 14.34 0.44 12.96
C GLU A 18 13.29 1.56 13.06
N ALA A 19 13.36 2.54 12.17
CA ALA A 19 12.38 3.63 12.14
C ALA A 19 10.95 3.12 11.89
N PHE A 20 10.76 2.23 10.92
CA PHE A 20 9.44 1.66 10.64
C PHE A 20 8.98 0.70 11.73
N ASN A 21 9.87 -0.06 12.35
CA ASN A 21 9.54 -0.89 13.50
C ASN A 21 9.08 -0.03 14.68
N THR A 22 9.76 1.06 14.96
CA THR A 22 9.39 2.01 16.01
C THR A 22 8.03 2.64 15.72
N LEU A 23 7.80 3.10 14.50
CA LEU A 23 6.51 3.66 14.09
C LEU A 23 5.38 2.65 14.26
N SER A 24 5.61 1.41 13.82
CA SER A 24 4.64 0.32 13.96
C SER A 24 4.32 0.02 15.43
N THR A 25 5.33 0.01 16.30
CA THR A 25 5.15 -0.19 17.73
C THR A 25 4.34 0.97 18.35
N ASN A 26 4.67 2.20 18.00
CA ASN A 26 3.95 3.38 18.50
C ASN A 26 2.49 3.38 18.06
N LEU A 27 2.20 2.96 16.83
CA LEU A 27 0.82 2.81 16.34
C LEU A 27 0.05 1.76 17.15
N SER A 28 0.69 0.68 17.55
CA SER A 28 0.04 -0.35 18.38
C SER A 28 -0.34 0.18 19.78
N PHE A 29 0.40 1.15 20.32
CA PHE A 29 0.09 1.80 21.58
C PHE A 29 -0.94 2.92 21.45
N ALA A 30 -1.21 3.42 20.26
CA ALA A 30 -2.21 4.47 20.06
C ALA A 30 -3.64 4.00 20.32
N GLY A 31 -3.88 2.68 20.35
CA GLY A 31 -5.16 2.07 20.71
C GLY A 31 -5.42 0.78 19.93
N GLU A 32 -5.93 -0.23 20.61
CA GLU A 32 -6.25 -1.54 20.01
C GLU A 32 -7.37 -1.45 18.95
N ASN A 33 -8.21 -0.40 19.05
CA ASN A 33 -9.35 -0.20 18.17
C ASN A 33 -9.03 0.62 16.90
N ILE A 34 -7.81 1.12 16.77
CA ILE A 34 -7.40 1.85 15.56
C ILE A 34 -7.12 0.85 14.45
N LYS A 35 -7.99 0.84 13.44
CA LYS A 35 -7.91 -0.06 12.29
C LYS A 35 -7.77 0.69 10.96
N LYS A 36 -8.09 1.97 10.94
CA LYS A 36 -8.07 2.80 9.73
C LYS A 36 -7.09 3.94 9.95
N ILE A 37 -6.09 4.02 9.08
CA ILE A 37 -5.04 5.03 9.14
C ILE A 37 -5.01 5.75 7.80
N MET A 38 -5.14 7.06 7.82
CA MET A 38 -5.01 7.88 6.63
C MET A 38 -3.68 8.61 6.65
N LEU A 39 -2.92 8.49 5.58
CA LEU A 39 -1.68 9.23 5.38
C LEU A 39 -1.94 10.38 4.41
N THR A 40 -1.58 11.58 4.82
CA THR A 40 -1.77 12.78 4.02
C THR A 40 -0.53 13.68 4.10
N SER A 41 -0.39 14.57 3.13
CA SER A 41 0.66 15.60 3.12
C SER A 41 0.12 16.88 2.51
N CYS A 42 0.80 18.01 2.78
CA CYS A 42 0.40 19.31 2.25
C CYS A 42 0.79 19.48 0.78
N HIS A 43 1.81 18.77 0.32
CA HIS A 43 2.35 18.89 -1.04
C HIS A 43 2.53 17.54 -1.68
N ALA A 44 2.52 17.50 -3.02
CA ALA A 44 2.87 16.31 -3.77
C ALA A 44 4.34 15.93 -3.53
N SER A 45 4.66 14.65 -3.66
CA SER A 45 6.03 14.11 -3.56
C SER A 45 6.71 14.28 -2.19
N GLU A 46 5.94 14.33 -1.10
CA GLU A 46 6.47 14.39 0.27
C GLU A 46 6.72 13.00 0.90
N GLY A 47 6.73 11.94 0.09
CA GLY A 47 7.02 10.60 0.57
C GLY A 47 5.84 9.81 1.12
N LYS A 48 4.59 10.21 0.85
CA LYS A 48 3.40 9.47 1.28
C LYS A 48 3.41 8.02 0.81
N SER A 49 3.68 7.80 -0.48
CA SER A 49 3.71 6.45 -1.06
C SER A 49 4.84 5.62 -0.47
N TYR A 50 6.01 6.19 -0.28
CA TYR A 50 7.14 5.53 0.36
C TYR A 50 6.78 5.11 1.79
N LEU A 51 6.21 6.00 2.57
CA LEU A 51 5.85 5.75 3.96
C LEU A 51 4.71 4.72 4.04
N SER A 52 3.67 4.84 3.24
CA SER A 52 2.53 3.93 3.26
C SER A 52 2.92 2.51 2.84
N MET A 53 3.74 2.38 1.80
CA MET A 53 4.21 1.08 1.33
C MET A 53 5.09 0.39 2.38
N ASN A 54 6.05 1.08 2.94
CA ASN A 54 6.95 0.51 3.94
C ASN A 54 6.24 0.22 5.27
N LEU A 55 5.33 1.09 5.69
CA LEU A 55 4.53 0.85 6.89
C LEU A 55 3.63 -0.37 6.72
N SER A 56 2.95 -0.49 5.59
CA SER A 56 2.11 -1.64 5.28
C SER A 56 2.90 -2.94 5.30
N ARG A 57 4.07 -2.94 4.68
CA ARG A 57 4.99 -4.08 4.68
C ARG A 57 5.43 -4.46 6.09
N THR A 58 5.84 -3.48 6.89
CA THR A 58 6.29 -3.70 8.26
C THR A 58 5.18 -4.29 9.13
N LEU A 59 3.97 -3.76 9.02
CA LEU A 59 2.81 -4.29 9.75
C LEU A 59 2.47 -5.71 9.32
N ALA A 60 2.54 -6.00 8.02
CA ALA A 60 2.29 -7.34 7.49
C ALA A 60 3.35 -8.34 7.98
N GLN A 61 4.62 -7.95 7.98
CA GLN A 61 5.72 -8.78 8.51
C GLN A 61 5.58 -9.06 10.00
N ARG A 62 4.87 -8.20 10.73
CA ARG A 62 4.54 -8.39 12.15
C ARG A 62 3.24 -9.18 12.37
N GLY A 63 2.71 -9.81 11.35
CA GLY A 63 1.55 -10.69 11.43
C GLY A 63 0.21 -10.00 11.33
N LYS A 64 0.16 -8.71 10.96
CA LYS A 64 -1.10 -8.00 10.77
C LYS A 64 -1.65 -8.24 9.36
N ARG A 65 -2.97 -8.32 9.24
CA ARG A 65 -3.64 -8.26 7.94
C ARG A 65 -3.81 -6.80 7.54
N VAL A 66 -3.17 -6.41 6.46
CA VAL A 66 -3.09 -5.01 6.05
C VAL A 66 -3.71 -4.86 4.66
N ALA A 67 -4.54 -3.85 4.49
CA ALA A 67 -4.99 -3.39 3.17
C ALA A 67 -4.43 -1.99 2.94
N LEU A 68 -3.66 -1.84 1.88
CA LEU A 68 -3.19 -0.54 1.42
C LEU A 68 -4.12 -0.04 0.33
N VAL A 69 -4.72 1.13 0.55
CA VAL A 69 -5.60 1.78 -0.41
C VAL A 69 -4.87 2.97 -1.02
N ASP A 70 -4.56 2.87 -2.31
CA ASP A 70 -4.03 4.00 -3.06
C ASP A 70 -5.19 4.86 -3.56
N ALA A 71 -5.43 5.95 -2.87
CA ALA A 71 -6.49 6.91 -3.20
C ALA A 71 -6.00 8.10 -4.04
N ASP A 72 -4.75 8.08 -4.48
CA ASP A 72 -4.22 9.10 -5.40
C ASP A 72 -4.63 8.77 -6.84
N LEU A 73 -5.84 9.16 -7.20
CA LEU A 73 -6.43 8.85 -8.50
C LEU A 73 -5.85 9.67 -9.66
N ARG A 74 -5.12 10.74 -9.35
CA ARG A 74 -4.54 11.63 -10.36
C ARG A 74 -3.09 11.33 -10.68
N ARG A 75 -2.30 11.01 -9.66
CA ARG A 75 -0.84 10.89 -9.75
C ARG A 75 -0.33 9.66 -9.02
N SER A 76 -1.07 8.56 -9.08
CA SER A 76 -0.57 7.32 -8.50
C SER A 76 0.72 6.89 -9.17
N MET A 77 1.76 6.71 -8.37
CA MET A 77 3.08 6.28 -8.81
C MET A 77 3.43 4.87 -8.32
N ILE A 78 2.54 4.25 -7.53
CA ILE A 78 2.84 2.97 -6.88
C ILE A 78 3.14 1.89 -7.93
N ASN A 79 2.32 1.78 -8.95
CA ASN A 79 2.51 0.74 -9.98
C ASN A 79 3.85 0.86 -10.70
N SER A 80 4.25 2.06 -11.07
CA SER A 80 5.50 2.28 -11.80
C SER A 80 6.72 2.25 -10.90
N VAL A 81 6.66 2.89 -9.74
CA VAL A 81 7.80 2.99 -8.80
C VAL A 81 8.14 1.63 -8.20
N TYR A 82 7.12 0.86 -7.81
CA TYR A 82 7.32 -0.43 -7.17
C TYR A 82 7.22 -1.62 -8.13
N GLY A 83 7.08 -1.36 -9.42
CA GLY A 83 7.06 -2.39 -10.44
C GLY A 83 5.95 -3.41 -10.24
N VAL A 84 4.73 -2.94 -10.01
CA VAL A 84 3.57 -3.80 -9.81
C VAL A 84 3.23 -4.56 -11.08
N ARG A 85 3.09 -5.87 -10.99
CA ARG A 85 2.70 -6.75 -12.09
C ARG A 85 1.48 -7.58 -11.70
N PHE A 86 0.47 -7.54 -12.56
CA PHE A 86 -0.74 -8.33 -12.38
C PHE A 86 -0.56 -9.71 -13.04
N GLU A 87 -0.91 -10.79 -12.32
CA GLU A 87 -0.64 -12.15 -12.78
C GLU A 87 -1.44 -12.55 -14.03
N TYR A 88 -2.66 -12.03 -14.15
CA TYR A 88 -3.62 -12.50 -15.17
C TYR A 88 -3.90 -11.50 -16.28
N ASP A 89 -3.36 -10.33 -16.21
CA ASP A 89 -3.59 -9.30 -17.21
C ASP A 89 -2.31 -8.51 -17.46
N LYS A 90 -1.91 -8.43 -18.73
CA LYS A 90 -0.79 -7.58 -19.14
C LYS A 90 -1.15 -6.09 -19.09
N SER A 91 -2.42 -5.77 -18.91
CA SER A 91 -2.91 -4.42 -18.70
C SER A 91 -2.71 -3.98 -17.24
N SER A 92 -2.92 -2.71 -16.97
CA SER A 92 -2.76 -2.13 -15.64
C SER A 92 -3.79 -2.58 -14.59
N GLY A 93 -4.66 -3.53 -14.92
CA GLY A 93 -5.72 -3.99 -14.03
C GLY A 93 -6.79 -2.91 -13.73
N ASN A 94 -7.81 -3.29 -13.00
CA ASN A 94 -8.82 -2.37 -12.51
C ASN A 94 -8.38 -1.77 -11.18
N GLY A 95 -8.65 -0.49 -10.96
CA GLY A 95 -8.30 0.23 -9.75
C GLY A 95 -9.51 0.83 -9.05
N LEU A 96 -9.23 1.56 -7.98
CA LEU A 96 -10.25 2.20 -7.15
C LEU A 96 -11.18 3.10 -7.97
N SER A 97 -10.68 3.83 -8.97
CA SER A 97 -11.48 4.68 -9.83
C SER A 97 -12.56 3.90 -10.60
N HIS A 98 -12.23 2.72 -11.08
CA HIS A 98 -13.21 1.85 -11.77
C HIS A 98 -14.32 1.39 -10.82
N PHE A 99 -13.97 1.05 -9.59
CA PHE A 99 -14.95 0.69 -8.56
C PHE A 99 -15.85 1.88 -8.19
N LEU A 100 -15.26 3.04 -7.94
CA LEU A 100 -16.03 4.25 -7.59
C LEU A 100 -16.93 4.72 -8.72
N ALA A 101 -16.56 4.49 -9.96
CA ALA A 101 -17.39 4.78 -11.13
C ALA A 101 -18.50 3.75 -11.37
N GLY A 102 -18.57 2.69 -10.57
CA GLY A 102 -19.56 1.63 -10.71
C GLY A 102 -19.32 0.68 -11.89
N MET A 103 -18.11 0.69 -12.46
CA MET A 103 -17.77 -0.11 -13.64
C MET A 103 -17.45 -1.57 -13.28
N VAL A 104 -16.97 -1.82 -12.10
CA VAL A 104 -16.54 -3.14 -11.61
C VAL A 104 -16.91 -3.32 -10.14
N GLY A 105 -17.02 -4.57 -9.70
CA GLY A 105 -17.23 -4.89 -8.28
C GLY A 105 -15.95 -4.79 -7.46
N MET A 106 -16.09 -4.84 -6.14
CA MET A 106 -14.97 -4.73 -5.22
C MET A 106 -13.93 -5.86 -5.43
N ASP A 107 -14.37 -7.07 -5.76
CA ASP A 107 -13.49 -8.22 -6.00
C ASP A 107 -12.54 -8.01 -7.19
N GLU A 108 -12.90 -7.11 -8.10
CA GLU A 108 -12.10 -6.79 -9.28
C GLU A 108 -10.97 -5.79 -9.00
N VAL A 109 -10.97 -5.14 -7.84
CA VAL A 109 -10.02 -4.06 -7.51
C VAL A 109 -9.16 -4.36 -6.29
N ILE A 110 -9.40 -5.47 -5.61
CA ILE A 110 -8.59 -5.92 -4.48
C ILE A 110 -7.62 -7.00 -4.96
N TYR A 111 -6.35 -6.77 -4.72
CA TYR A 111 -5.28 -7.67 -5.11
C TYR A 111 -4.51 -8.11 -3.88
N GLN A 112 -4.09 -9.35 -3.87
CA GLN A 112 -3.22 -9.89 -2.84
C GLN A 112 -1.79 -9.95 -3.37
N THR A 113 -0.85 -9.62 -2.49
CA THR A 113 0.59 -9.77 -2.74
C THR A 113 1.25 -10.40 -1.54
N ASP A 114 2.43 -10.96 -1.76
CA ASP A 114 3.27 -11.54 -0.70
C ASP A 114 3.93 -10.44 0.13
#